data_f98d508336a0cd3c2935449dea68c35f
#
_entry.id   f98d508336a0cd3c2935449dea68c35f
#
_cell.length_a   1.000
_cell.length_b   1.000
_cell.length_c   1.000
_cell.angle_alpha   90.00
_cell.angle_beta   90.00
_cell.angle_gamma   90.00
#
_symmetry.space_group_name_H-M   'P 1'
#
loop_
_entity.id
_entity.type
_entity.pdbx_description
1 polymer ?
#
loop_
_entity_poly.entity_id
_entity_poly.type
_entity_poly.pdbx_seq_one_letter_code
_entity_poly.pdbx_strand_id
1 'polypeptide(L)'
;MKLLPAQPFRLKTVPVAVCLFVAVLALRLYGLANLTESLFLLPSAGDMHFYDDWALRILRGNWTDHMAFYGLPLYAYLLAAIYWVCGHNPFVPAFLQACLDAGTAVLLYKLGAAVFATSAGEKSLSDSAPRGKIIGLLAAIGWACFQPAQGYSIILMPTAWLVFVFWFVVWQIVKRQQAPSLWTLALMGVLMGFTAMGIATILFLVPLLLAALFLRWKGAAARRLAGAGIVIAGVFLGASPAWIHNYFIARDPVFLSAHSGVNFWIGNNPVATGYPKFPPGLHAGQEAMLKDSITSAEKAMGRPLKRSEVAAFWSEKARAWIRAHPGDFVRLLGTKFKNFWSAFSYDDISVITALRDQSIILLGLGFGLVAALGLPGLLFAWWRIPGSRWVGAAVLLHMASLLTVFVTERYRLAAVPGLLLFAAFGVYELWRNLSTQRYRLAGIFLLLLFGSTAFVSMPQKDPTLWALDTYNSGLQALEAKNFSLARRKLELAYAYSPENAEINFAQGNLHLATGDVTAAKRFYLGALRLDPTHAGAYNNLGVLALEEKRWPLAGNFFRHALEYAPNDSKTHYLLARAELNSGNLANARKEIARAIQLDPRHPEFFALQKEIETTKPDQR
;
A
#
# COMPACT_ATOMS: atom_id res chain seq x y z
N MET A 1 5.24 72.09 -14.34
CA MET A 1 5.64 70.79 -13.80
C MET A 1 4.36 69.98 -13.64
N LYS A 2 3.99 69.15 -14.62
CA LYS A 2 2.79 68.33 -14.62
C LYS A 2 3.12 67.04 -13.85
N LEU A 3 2.48 66.83 -12.68
CA LEU A 3 2.55 65.61 -11.93
C LEU A 3 1.92 64.47 -12.77
N LEU A 4 2.70 63.47 -13.11
CA LEU A 4 2.22 62.23 -13.71
C LEU A 4 1.33 61.51 -12.69
N PRO A 5 0.14 60.97 -13.07
CA PRO A 5 -0.69 60.20 -12.17
C PRO A 5 0.03 58.90 -11.78
N ALA A 6 0.14 58.62 -10.48
CA ALA A 6 0.68 57.37 -9.96
C ALA A 6 -0.17 56.20 -10.50
N GLN A 7 0.43 55.31 -11.26
CA GLN A 7 -0.21 54.06 -11.66
C GLN A 7 -0.48 53.23 -10.39
N PRO A 8 -1.71 52.73 -10.17
CA PRO A 8 -2.00 51.87 -9.05
C PRO A 8 -1.18 50.58 -9.19
N PHE A 9 -0.44 50.22 -8.13
CA PHE A 9 0.32 48.98 -8.00
C PHE A 9 -0.67 47.82 -8.14
N ARG A 10 -0.82 47.25 -9.35
CA ARG A 10 -1.60 46.03 -9.58
C ARG A 10 -0.80 44.85 -8.99
N LEU A 11 -1.13 44.46 -7.77
CA LEU A 11 -0.74 43.16 -7.24
C LEU A 11 -1.16 42.09 -8.28
N LYS A 12 -0.20 41.46 -8.93
CA LYS A 12 -0.47 40.33 -9.81
C LYS A 12 -1.15 39.26 -8.97
N THR A 13 -2.43 38.97 -9.25
CA THR A 13 -3.18 37.93 -8.55
C THR A 13 -2.44 36.59 -8.72
N VAL A 14 -2.08 35.97 -7.58
CA VAL A 14 -1.41 34.67 -7.58
C VAL A 14 -2.35 33.65 -8.24
N PRO A 15 -1.89 32.84 -9.22
CA PRO A 15 -2.74 31.85 -9.86
C PRO A 15 -3.31 30.85 -8.84
N VAL A 16 -4.61 30.53 -8.91
CA VAL A 16 -5.30 29.56 -8.04
C VAL A 16 -4.53 28.23 -7.93
N ALA A 17 -3.93 27.78 -9.03
CA ALA A 17 -3.13 26.56 -9.05
C ALA A 17 -1.92 26.61 -8.10
N VAL A 18 -1.27 27.76 -7.96
CA VAL A 18 -0.15 27.97 -7.04
C VAL A 18 -0.65 27.97 -5.60
N CYS A 19 -1.76 28.68 -5.32
CA CYS A 19 -2.36 28.67 -3.99
C CYS A 19 -2.77 27.26 -3.55
N LEU A 20 -3.37 26.48 -4.44
CA LEU A 20 -3.71 25.07 -4.17
C LEU A 20 -2.47 24.22 -3.89
N PHE A 21 -1.44 24.34 -4.73
CA PHE A 21 -0.20 23.60 -4.52
C PHE A 21 0.41 23.91 -3.15
N VAL A 22 0.56 25.19 -2.81
CA VAL A 22 1.16 25.61 -1.53
C VAL A 22 0.29 25.19 -0.35
N ALA A 23 -1.03 25.34 -0.43
CA ALA A 23 -1.94 24.94 0.66
C ALA A 23 -1.91 23.44 0.92
N VAL A 24 -1.97 22.62 -0.15
CA VAL A 24 -1.92 21.15 0.00
C VAL A 24 -0.55 20.70 0.49
N LEU A 25 0.52 21.27 -0.06
CA LEU A 25 1.88 20.97 0.41
C LEU A 25 2.04 21.33 1.90
N ALA A 26 1.55 22.48 2.34
CA ALA A 26 1.61 22.86 3.76
C ALA A 26 0.89 21.85 4.66
N LEU A 27 -0.29 21.34 4.24
CA LEU A 27 -1.00 20.28 4.97
C LEU A 27 -0.19 18.97 5.04
N ARG A 28 0.49 18.58 3.95
CA ARG A 28 1.34 17.38 3.92
C ARG A 28 2.59 17.57 4.78
N LEU A 29 3.18 18.77 4.77
CA LEU A 29 4.34 19.10 5.61
C LEU A 29 3.98 19.13 7.09
N TYR A 30 2.78 19.57 7.45
CA TYR A 30 2.28 19.42 8.82
C TYR A 30 2.29 17.95 9.28
N GLY A 31 1.70 17.05 8.47
CA GLY A 31 1.71 15.62 8.76
C GLY A 31 3.13 15.04 8.80
N LEU A 32 4.00 15.43 7.85
CA LEU A 32 5.38 14.97 7.79
C LEU A 32 6.20 15.46 8.99
N ALA A 33 5.99 16.69 9.48
CA ALA A 33 6.64 17.19 10.68
C ALA A 33 6.26 16.36 11.93
N ASN A 34 4.97 16.04 12.08
CA ASN A 34 4.52 15.17 13.18
C ASN A 34 5.02 13.71 13.02
N LEU A 35 5.25 13.27 11.78
CA LEU A 35 5.75 11.92 11.50
C LEU A 35 7.22 11.76 11.92
N THR A 36 8.01 12.84 11.96
CA THR A 36 9.44 12.76 12.34
C THR A 36 9.66 12.24 13.76
N GLU A 37 8.68 12.41 14.64
CA GLU A 37 8.71 11.92 16.03
C GLU A 37 8.10 10.51 16.17
N SER A 38 7.65 9.93 15.07
CA SER A 38 6.95 8.64 15.05
C SER A 38 7.82 7.54 14.46
N LEU A 39 7.62 6.30 14.93
CA LEU A 39 8.23 5.09 14.37
C LEU A 39 7.85 4.84 12.90
N PHE A 40 6.80 5.50 12.39
CA PHE A 40 6.35 5.36 11.00
C PHE A 40 7.18 6.12 9.97
N LEU A 41 8.09 7.00 10.38
CA LEU A 41 9.02 7.62 9.43
C LEU A 41 9.96 6.57 8.85
N LEU A 42 10.45 5.65 9.70
CA LEU A 42 11.30 4.52 9.31
C LEU A 42 10.94 3.30 10.18
N PRO A 43 9.90 2.53 9.79
CA PRO A 43 9.51 1.34 10.54
C PRO A 43 10.57 0.25 10.52
N SER A 44 10.59 -0.57 11.58
CA SER A 44 11.49 -1.71 11.72
C SER A 44 11.08 -2.95 10.92
N ALA A 45 9.88 -2.93 10.32
CA ALA A 45 9.32 -4.06 9.55
C ALA A 45 8.33 -3.58 8.47
N GLY A 46 7.88 -4.49 7.63
CA GLY A 46 6.86 -4.26 6.60
C GLY A 46 7.42 -3.67 5.30
N ASP A 47 6.50 -3.24 4.41
CA ASP A 47 6.88 -2.80 3.06
C ASP A 47 7.80 -1.58 3.05
N MET A 48 7.63 -0.63 3.97
CA MET A 48 8.48 0.56 4.06
C MET A 48 9.91 0.19 4.44
N HIS A 49 10.08 -0.68 5.43
CA HIS A 49 11.39 -1.20 5.83
C HIS A 49 12.06 -1.98 4.69
N PHE A 50 11.29 -2.83 4.01
CA PHE A 50 11.79 -3.61 2.87
C PHE A 50 12.40 -2.72 1.78
N TYR A 51 11.73 -1.62 1.40
CA TYR A 51 12.25 -0.69 0.39
C TYR A 51 13.46 0.10 0.88
N ASP A 52 13.47 0.49 2.15
CA ASP A 52 14.58 1.22 2.76
C ASP A 52 15.83 0.33 2.84
N ASP A 53 15.72 -0.87 3.38
CA ASP A 53 16.83 -1.83 3.43
C ASP A 53 17.35 -2.19 2.04
N TRP A 54 16.47 -2.36 1.07
CA TRP A 54 16.88 -2.58 -0.32
C TRP A 54 17.67 -1.41 -0.88
N ALA A 55 17.25 -0.16 -0.61
CA ALA A 55 17.99 1.04 -1.00
C ALA A 55 19.36 1.11 -0.34
N LEU A 56 19.46 0.76 0.94
CA LEU A 56 20.74 0.71 1.66
C LEU A 56 21.67 -0.39 1.12
N ARG A 57 21.13 -1.55 0.71
CA ARG A 57 21.92 -2.60 0.05
C ARG A 57 22.50 -2.12 -1.28
N ILE A 58 21.72 -1.38 -2.08
CA ILE A 58 22.19 -0.75 -3.33
C ILE A 58 23.35 0.22 -3.04
N LEU A 59 23.24 1.08 -2.02
CA LEU A 59 24.29 2.03 -1.63
C LEU A 59 25.58 1.36 -1.15
N ARG A 60 25.48 0.15 -0.57
CA ARG A 60 26.65 -0.67 -0.18
C ARG A 60 27.32 -1.40 -1.36
N GLY A 61 26.87 -1.13 -2.59
CA GLY A 61 27.41 -1.75 -3.80
C GLY A 61 26.69 -3.01 -4.27
N ASN A 62 25.68 -3.49 -3.55
CA ASN A 62 24.87 -4.66 -3.93
C ASN A 62 23.72 -4.23 -4.85
N TRP A 63 24.05 -3.81 -6.07
CA TRP A 63 23.10 -3.33 -7.06
C TRP A 63 22.13 -4.42 -7.53
N THR A 64 22.53 -5.67 -7.47
CA THR A 64 21.73 -6.82 -7.90
C THR A 64 22.15 -8.08 -7.13
N ASP A 65 21.17 -8.95 -6.87
CA ASP A 65 21.39 -10.29 -6.33
C ASP A 65 21.53 -11.35 -7.45
N HIS A 66 21.65 -10.93 -8.71
CA HIS A 66 21.70 -11.77 -9.93
C HIS A 66 20.47 -12.68 -10.12
N MET A 67 19.40 -12.44 -9.39
CA MET A 67 18.11 -13.11 -9.57
C MET A 67 17.08 -12.11 -10.12
N ALA A 68 16.07 -12.60 -10.85
CA ALA A 68 14.98 -11.73 -11.32
C ALA A 68 14.33 -11.01 -10.16
N PHE A 69 13.94 -9.76 -10.35
CA PHE A 69 13.29 -8.99 -9.29
C PHE A 69 12.04 -9.71 -8.76
N TYR A 70 11.98 -9.91 -7.45
CA TYR A 70 10.78 -10.41 -6.81
C TYR A 70 9.73 -9.31 -6.67
N GLY A 71 10.03 -8.24 -5.95
CA GLY A 71 9.22 -7.02 -5.89
C GLY A 71 9.49 -6.07 -7.04
N LEU A 72 8.73 -4.99 -7.13
CA LEU A 72 8.93 -3.95 -8.14
C LEU A 72 10.10 -3.03 -7.75
N PRO A 73 11.15 -2.91 -8.61
CA PRO A 73 12.44 -2.35 -8.17
C PRO A 73 12.48 -0.82 -8.09
N LEU A 74 11.66 -0.09 -8.86
CA LEU A 74 11.83 1.36 -9.06
C LEU A 74 11.97 2.13 -7.76
N TYR A 75 11.13 1.82 -6.77
CA TYR A 75 11.08 2.64 -5.57
C TYR A 75 12.36 2.52 -4.72
N ALA A 76 12.91 1.30 -4.59
CA ALA A 76 14.19 1.09 -3.89
C ALA A 76 15.35 1.82 -4.58
N TYR A 77 15.40 1.79 -5.91
CA TYR A 77 16.44 2.51 -6.66
C TYR A 77 16.26 4.04 -6.59
N LEU A 78 15.02 4.55 -6.56
CA LEU A 78 14.76 5.98 -6.32
C LEU A 78 15.19 6.41 -4.92
N LEU A 79 14.87 5.61 -3.90
CA LEU A 79 15.34 5.86 -2.54
C LEU A 79 16.87 5.86 -2.48
N ALA A 80 17.52 4.87 -3.07
CA ALA A 80 18.99 4.80 -3.13
C ALA A 80 19.60 6.03 -3.79
N ALA A 81 19.03 6.50 -4.90
CA ALA A 81 19.49 7.72 -5.58
C ALA A 81 19.33 8.98 -4.70
N ILE A 82 18.20 9.10 -3.99
CA ILE A 82 17.96 10.21 -3.06
C ILE A 82 18.93 10.14 -1.88
N TYR A 83 19.10 8.96 -1.30
CA TYR A 83 20.02 8.77 -0.16
C TYR A 83 21.48 8.94 -0.54
N TRP A 84 21.86 8.64 -1.79
CA TRP A 84 23.20 8.91 -2.28
C TRP A 84 23.54 10.42 -2.27
N VAL A 85 22.55 11.27 -2.59
CA VAL A 85 22.72 12.74 -2.64
C VAL A 85 22.56 13.37 -1.27
N CYS A 86 21.56 12.94 -0.47
CA CYS A 86 21.13 13.62 0.75
C CYS A 86 21.51 12.87 2.05
N GLY A 87 22.23 11.74 1.95
CA GLY A 87 22.42 10.82 3.06
C GLY A 87 21.15 10.00 3.37
N HIS A 88 21.25 9.02 4.27
CA HIS A 88 20.11 8.20 4.71
C HIS A 88 19.14 9.04 5.53
N ASN A 89 18.26 9.76 4.85
CA ASN A 89 17.26 10.63 5.47
C ASN A 89 15.87 10.36 4.86
N PRO A 90 15.01 9.58 5.52
CA PRO A 90 13.66 9.24 5.04
C PRO A 90 12.74 10.45 4.84
N PHE A 91 13.02 11.57 5.50
CA PHE A 91 12.27 12.82 5.32
C PHE A 91 12.31 13.32 3.86
N VAL A 92 13.46 13.20 3.19
CA VAL A 92 13.62 13.77 1.84
C VAL A 92 12.74 13.08 0.80
N PRO A 93 12.72 11.74 0.65
CA PRO A 93 11.78 11.09 -0.27
C PRO A 93 10.32 11.35 0.10
N ALA A 94 9.96 11.39 1.38
CA ALA A 94 8.62 11.74 1.84
C ALA A 94 8.23 13.18 1.45
N PHE A 95 9.14 14.15 1.57
CA PHE A 95 8.94 15.52 1.09
C PHE A 95 8.67 15.58 -0.43
N LEU A 96 9.46 14.84 -1.23
CA LEU A 96 9.26 14.80 -2.68
C LEU A 96 7.89 14.18 -3.04
N GLN A 97 7.45 13.16 -2.32
CA GLN A 97 6.13 12.57 -2.47
C GLN A 97 5.00 13.55 -2.10
N ALA A 98 5.19 14.33 -1.03
CA ALA A 98 4.26 15.39 -0.64
C ALA A 98 4.12 16.46 -1.74
N CYS A 99 5.21 16.81 -2.45
CA CYS A 99 5.17 17.70 -3.61
C CYS A 99 4.37 17.09 -4.78
N LEU A 100 4.54 15.79 -5.07
CA LEU A 100 3.76 15.09 -6.10
C LEU A 100 2.27 15.04 -5.75
N ASP A 101 1.94 14.80 -4.49
CA ASP A 101 0.57 14.79 -4.00
C ASP A 101 -0.09 16.18 -4.10
N ALA A 102 0.63 17.25 -3.75
CA ALA A 102 0.17 18.62 -3.97
C ALA A 102 -0.02 18.92 -5.47
N GLY A 103 0.85 18.37 -6.33
CA GLY A 103 0.69 18.39 -7.78
C GLY A 103 -0.59 17.69 -8.25
N THR A 104 -1.01 16.62 -7.59
CA THR A 104 -2.27 15.91 -7.88
C THR A 104 -3.49 16.82 -7.65
N ALA A 105 -3.52 17.61 -6.58
CA ALA A 105 -4.58 18.60 -6.37
C ALA A 105 -4.66 19.64 -7.50
N VAL A 106 -3.51 20.11 -7.99
CA VAL A 106 -3.46 21.01 -9.17
C VAL A 106 -3.97 20.32 -10.43
N LEU A 107 -3.64 19.02 -10.63
CA LEU A 107 -4.18 18.24 -11.75
C LEU A 107 -5.70 18.13 -11.68
N LEU A 108 -6.29 17.91 -10.49
CA LEU A 108 -7.74 17.87 -10.28
C LEU A 108 -8.40 19.19 -10.67
N TYR A 109 -7.84 20.32 -10.25
CA TYR A 109 -8.32 21.64 -10.67
C TYR A 109 -8.30 21.81 -12.19
N LYS A 110 -7.20 21.41 -12.84
CA LYS A 110 -7.07 21.48 -14.31
C LYS A 110 -7.98 20.50 -15.04
N LEU A 111 -8.18 19.29 -14.51
CA LEU A 111 -9.12 18.31 -15.05
C LEU A 111 -10.56 18.78 -14.95
N GLY A 112 -10.98 19.30 -13.80
CA GLY A 112 -12.30 19.89 -13.62
C GLY A 112 -12.56 21.00 -14.64
N ALA A 113 -11.60 21.92 -14.81
CA ALA A 113 -11.69 23.00 -15.78
C ALA A 113 -11.78 22.51 -17.23
N ALA A 114 -11.09 21.41 -17.59
CA ALA A 114 -11.09 20.86 -18.94
C ALA A 114 -12.32 19.98 -19.26
N VAL A 115 -12.77 19.19 -18.28
CA VAL A 115 -13.87 18.21 -18.46
C VAL A 115 -15.24 18.87 -18.38
N PHE A 116 -15.42 19.75 -17.39
CA PHE A 116 -16.72 20.34 -17.05
C PHE A 116 -16.87 21.79 -17.52
N ALA A 117 -16.07 22.23 -18.50
CA ALA A 117 -16.23 23.52 -19.14
C ALA A 117 -17.67 23.69 -19.67
N THR A 118 -18.24 24.88 -19.53
CA THR A 118 -19.53 25.24 -20.11
C THR A 118 -19.46 25.21 -21.63
N SER A 119 -20.43 24.55 -22.27
CA SER A 119 -20.57 24.62 -23.74
C SER A 119 -20.92 26.06 -24.16
N ALA A 120 -20.38 26.50 -25.28
CA ALA A 120 -20.71 27.80 -25.84
C ALA A 120 -22.23 27.88 -26.07
N GLY A 121 -22.96 28.70 -25.26
CA GLY A 121 -24.41 28.83 -25.29
C GLY A 121 -25.15 28.63 -23.97
N GLU A 122 -24.53 27.98 -22.96
CA GLU A 122 -25.11 27.93 -21.60
C GLU A 122 -24.72 29.20 -20.82
N LYS A 123 -25.72 30.02 -20.45
CA LYS A 123 -25.50 31.17 -19.54
C LYS A 123 -25.02 30.66 -18.18
N SER A 124 -23.84 31.08 -17.74
CA SER A 124 -23.35 30.83 -16.38
C SER A 124 -24.24 31.57 -15.37
N LEU A 125 -24.57 30.94 -14.26
CA LEU A 125 -25.35 31.54 -13.16
C LEU A 125 -24.56 32.60 -12.37
N SER A 126 -23.25 32.71 -12.60
CA SER A 126 -22.41 33.80 -12.11
C SER A 126 -21.32 34.10 -13.14
N ASP A 127 -21.20 35.36 -13.54
CA ASP A 127 -20.17 35.88 -14.45
C ASP A 127 -18.72 35.74 -13.88
N SER A 128 -18.56 35.28 -12.64
CA SER A 128 -17.31 35.34 -11.89
C SER A 128 -16.44 34.08 -11.93
N ALA A 129 -16.98 32.87 -12.16
CA ALA A 129 -16.18 31.68 -12.28
C ALA A 129 -16.83 30.60 -13.16
N PRO A 130 -16.15 30.08 -14.20
CA PRO A 130 -16.70 29.02 -15.04
C PRO A 130 -16.87 27.72 -14.25
N ARG A 131 -18.02 27.03 -14.46
CA ARG A 131 -18.43 25.76 -13.83
C ARG A 131 -17.30 24.77 -13.61
N GLY A 132 -16.50 24.51 -14.65
CA GLY A 132 -15.43 23.53 -14.57
C GLY A 132 -14.33 23.87 -13.55
N LYS A 133 -14.05 25.18 -13.35
CA LYS A 133 -13.07 25.63 -12.34
C LYS A 133 -13.59 25.41 -10.92
N ILE A 134 -14.89 25.63 -10.69
CA ILE A 134 -15.53 25.40 -9.38
C ILE A 134 -15.47 23.91 -9.04
N ILE A 135 -15.86 23.05 -9.98
CA ILE A 135 -15.84 21.59 -9.80
C ILE A 135 -14.41 21.12 -9.53
N GLY A 136 -13.44 21.61 -10.31
CA GLY A 136 -12.02 21.27 -10.11
C GLY A 136 -11.49 21.75 -8.76
N LEU A 137 -11.89 22.92 -8.30
CA LEU A 137 -11.52 23.45 -6.98
C LEU A 137 -12.09 22.61 -5.84
N LEU A 138 -13.37 22.26 -5.90
CA LEU A 138 -14.01 21.39 -4.92
C LEU A 138 -13.36 20.01 -4.87
N ALA A 139 -13.03 19.42 -6.02
CA ALA A 139 -12.32 18.16 -6.09
C ALA A 139 -10.90 18.24 -5.50
N ALA A 140 -10.17 19.33 -5.75
CA ALA A 140 -8.84 19.56 -5.19
C ALA A 140 -8.87 19.75 -3.66
N ILE A 141 -9.88 20.46 -3.13
CA ILE A 141 -10.10 20.57 -1.67
C ILE A 141 -10.46 19.20 -1.10
N GLY A 142 -11.33 18.45 -1.77
CA GLY A 142 -11.66 17.07 -1.38
C GLY A 142 -10.42 16.19 -1.29
N TRP A 143 -9.48 16.32 -2.23
CA TRP A 143 -8.19 15.59 -2.19
C TRP A 143 -7.30 16.05 -1.04
N ALA A 144 -7.21 17.35 -0.79
CA ALA A 144 -6.46 17.89 0.34
C ALA A 144 -6.92 17.28 1.68
N CYS A 145 -8.26 17.14 1.84
CA CYS A 145 -8.89 16.59 3.03
C CYS A 145 -9.03 15.06 3.04
N PHE A 146 -8.64 14.35 1.97
CA PHE A 146 -8.79 12.89 1.92
C PHE A 146 -7.73 12.21 2.78
N GLN A 147 -8.15 11.53 3.86
CA GLN A 147 -7.23 10.98 4.88
C GLN A 147 -6.19 10.00 4.33
N PRO A 148 -6.53 9.00 3.49
CA PRO A 148 -5.50 8.11 2.95
C PRO A 148 -4.47 8.84 2.09
N ALA A 149 -4.85 9.89 1.35
CA ALA A 149 -3.88 10.68 0.59
C ALA A 149 -2.91 11.43 1.51
N GLN A 150 -3.40 11.95 2.65
CA GLN A 150 -2.52 12.57 3.64
C GLN A 150 -1.45 11.59 4.13
N GLY A 151 -1.84 10.36 4.50
CA GLY A 151 -0.92 9.36 5.01
C GLY A 151 0.03 8.82 3.92
N TYR A 152 -0.51 8.32 2.80
CA TYR A 152 0.32 7.71 1.75
C TYR A 152 1.25 8.70 1.03
N SER A 153 1.08 10.00 1.18
CA SER A 153 1.98 11.01 0.62
C SER A 153 3.22 11.28 1.47
N ILE A 154 3.22 10.89 2.75
CA ILE A 154 4.31 11.20 3.70
C ILE A 154 5.09 9.98 4.18
N ILE A 155 4.63 8.77 3.90
CA ILE A 155 5.31 7.52 4.23
C ILE A 155 6.15 7.00 3.06
N LEU A 156 7.11 6.11 3.30
CA LEU A 156 8.01 5.55 2.28
C LEU A 156 7.32 4.51 1.39
N MET A 157 6.43 4.99 0.50
CA MET A 157 5.68 4.16 -0.45
C MET A 157 5.53 4.84 -1.81
N PRO A 158 5.55 4.10 -2.93
CA PRO A 158 5.47 4.68 -4.28
C PRO A 158 4.07 5.20 -4.66
N THR A 159 3.10 5.19 -3.74
CA THR A 159 1.67 5.42 -4.03
C THR A 159 1.40 6.83 -4.57
N ALA A 160 2.02 7.87 -3.98
CA ALA A 160 1.84 9.25 -4.45
C ALA A 160 2.38 9.45 -5.88
N TRP A 161 3.48 8.78 -6.23
CA TRP A 161 4.03 8.76 -7.59
C TRP A 161 3.02 8.18 -8.59
N LEU A 162 2.46 6.99 -8.30
CA LEU A 162 1.45 6.37 -9.15
C LEU A 162 0.27 7.30 -9.39
N VAL A 163 -0.32 7.85 -8.31
CA VAL A 163 -1.53 8.69 -8.39
C VAL A 163 -1.27 9.91 -9.26
N PHE A 164 -0.15 10.59 -9.05
CA PHE A 164 0.22 11.77 -9.85
C PHE A 164 0.39 11.43 -11.34
N VAL A 165 1.18 10.40 -11.67
CA VAL A 165 1.44 10.00 -13.07
C VAL A 165 0.16 9.51 -13.74
N PHE A 166 -0.66 8.73 -13.04
CA PHE A 166 -1.95 8.25 -13.54
C PHE A 166 -2.84 9.42 -13.99
N TRP A 167 -3.04 10.41 -13.13
CA TRP A 167 -3.90 11.55 -13.44
C TRP A 167 -3.25 12.56 -14.37
N PHE A 168 -1.93 12.63 -14.39
CA PHE A 168 -1.20 13.39 -15.41
C PHE A 168 -1.46 12.85 -16.83
N VAL A 169 -1.40 11.53 -17.02
CA VAL A 169 -1.70 10.88 -18.31
C VAL A 169 -3.16 11.12 -18.70
N VAL A 170 -4.11 10.94 -17.78
CA VAL A 170 -5.54 11.21 -18.03
C VAL A 170 -5.76 12.68 -18.40
N TRP A 171 -5.10 13.61 -17.71
CA TRP A 171 -5.16 15.03 -18.06
C TRP A 171 -4.60 15.32 -19.46
N GLN A 172 -3.52 14.66 -19.87
CA GLN A 172 -2.97 14.78 -21.22
C GLN A 172 -3.98 14.31 -22.28
N ILE A 173 -4.74 13.26 -22.01
CA ILE A 173 -5.81 12.77 -22.88
C ILE A 173 -6.95 13.80 -22.98
N VAL A 174 -7.42 14.31 -21.84
CA VAL A 174 -8.62 15.14 -21.77
C VAL A 174 -8.39 16.55 -22.32
N LYS A 175 -7.25 17.19 -22.00
CA LYS A 175 -6.99 18.60 -22.37
C LYS A 175 -6.82 18.81 -23.88
N ARG A 176 -6.56 17.76 -24.65
CA ARG A 176 -6.25 17.86 -26.07
C ARG A 176 -7.43 17.48 -26.94
N GLN A 177 -7.69 18.28 -27.96
CA GLN A 177 -8.70 18.03 -28.99
C GLN A 177 -8.08 17.27 -30.20
N GLN A 178 -6.80 17.45 -30.45
CA GLN A 178 -6.05 16.81 -31.52
C GLN A 178 -5.01 15.85 -30.96
N ALA A 179 -4.59 14.88 -31.78
CA ALA A 179 -3.54 13.95 -31.41
C ALA A 179 -2.25 14.68 -31.04
N PRO A 180 -1.60 14.32 -29.92
CA PRO A 180 -0.31 14.89 -29.53
C PRO A 180 0.77 14.57 -30.60
N SER A 181 1.92 15.24 -30.48
CA SER A 181 3.09 14.86 -31.26
C SER A 181 3.55 13.45 -30.92
N LEU A 182 4.21 12.77 -31.87
CA LEU A 182 4.75 11.42 -31.62
C LEU A 182 5.73 11.42 -30.44
N TRP A 183 6.50 12.49 -30.26
CA TRP A 183 7.39 12.68 -29.11
C TRP A 183 6.62 12.71 -27.76
N THR A 184 5.50 13.42 -27.71
CA THR A 184 4.65 13.43 -26.50
C THR A 184 4.09 12.03 -26.21
N LEU A 185 3.69 11.28 -27.23
CA LEU A 185 3.23 9.90 -27.09
C LEU A 185 4.34 8.97 -26.60
N ALA A 186 5.56 9.12 -27.13
CA ALA A 186 6.74 8.40 -26.65
C ALA A 186 7.00 8.67 -25.17
N LEU A 187 7.02 9.94 -24.76
CA LEU A 187 7.22 10.34 -23.36
C LEU A 187 6.14 9.80 -22.44
N MET A 188 4.87 9.79 -22.87
CA MET A 188 3.79 9.19 -22.09
C MET A 188 3.98 7.68 -21.94
N GLY A 189 4.39 6.99 -23.01
CA GLY A 189 4.73 5.57 -22.97
C GLY A 189 5.89 5.28 -22.01
N VAL A 190 7.00 6.01 -22.16
CA VAL A 190 8.18 5.88 -21.27
C VAL A 190 7.81 6.14 -19.81
N LEU A 191 7.05 7.18 -19.54
CA LEU A 191 6.61 7.50 -18.18
C LEU A 191 5.73 6.39 -17.56
N MET A 192 4.81 5.79 -18.34
CA MET A 192 4.01 4.66 -17.89
C MET A 192 4.86 3.42 -17.66
N GLY A 193 5.78 3.08 -18.56
CA GLY A 193 6.69 1.95 -18.40
C GLY A 193 7.63 2.10 -17.20
N PHE A 194 8.18 3.29 -17.00
CA PHE A 194 9.00 3.62 -15.84
C PHE A 194 8.20 3.49 -14.53
N THR A 195 6.99 4.06 -14.48
CA THR A 195 6.12 3.97 -13.31
C THR A 195 5.69 2.52 -13.03
N ALA A 196 5.54 1.69 -14.06
CA ALA A 196 5.18 0.27 -13.92
C ALA A 196 6.20 -0.53 -13.12
N MET A 197 7.48 -0.14 -13.14
CA MET A 197 8.51 -0.74 -12.28
C MET A 197 8.33 -0.41 -10.79
N GLY A 198 7.46 0.54 -10.44
CA GLY A 198 7.09 0.84 -9.05
C GLY A 198 5.70 0.33 -8.70
N ILE A 199 4.74 0.46 -9.62
CA ILE A 199 3.36 -0.05 -9.47
C ILE A 199 2.80 -0.43 -10.84
N ALA A 200 2.68 -1.73 -11.11
CA ALA A 200 2.34 -2.28 -12.43
C ALA A 200 0.91 -1.92 -12.91
N THR A 201 -0.02 -1.56 -12.01
CA THR A 201 -1.41 -1.22 -12.37
C THR A 201 -1.53 0.01 -13.28
N ILE A 202 -0.49 0.86 -13.37
CA ILE A 202 -0.45 1.97 -14.34
C ILE A 202 -0.60 1.50 -15.79
N LEU A 203 -0.18 0.27 -16.10
CA LEU A 203 -0.28 -0.30 -17.45
C LEU A 203 -1.72 -0.44 -17.94
N PHE A 204 -2.70 -0.48 -17.03
CA PHE A 204 -4.12 -0.46 -17.42
C PHE A 204 -4.58 0.87 -18.03
N LEU A 205 -3.76 1.93 -17.98
CA LEU A 205 -3.99 3.16 -18.76
C LEU A 205 -3.54 3.04 -20.23
N VAL A 206 -2.71 2.07 -20.59
CA VAL A 206 -2.26 1.89 -21.97
C VAL A 206 -3.45 1.70 -22.91
N PRO A 207 -4.41 0.79 -22.65
CA PRO A 207 -5.64 0.66 -23.45
C PRO A 207 -6.42 1.98 -23.57
N LEU A 208 -6.49 2.78 -22.49
CA LEU A 208 -7.19 4.07 -22.53
C LEU A 208 -6.49 5.07 -23.46
N LEU A 209 -5.15 5.15 -23.40
CA LEU A 209 -4.37 6.02 -24.28
C LEU A 209 -4.47 5.57 -25.73
N LEU A 210 -4.44 4.27 -25.99
CA LEU A 210 -4.66 3.71 -27.33
C LEU A 210 -6.09 4.01 -27.82
N ALA A 211 -7.11 3.82 -26.97
CA ALA A 211 -8.48 4.20 -27.31
C ALA A 211 -8.60 5.70 -27.65
N ALA A 212 -7.88 6.57 -26.95
CA ALA A 212 -7.86 8.00 -27.27
C ALA A 212 -7.29 8.30 -28.65
N LEU A 213 -6.26 7.55 -29.10
CA LEU A 213 -5.71 7.68 -30.45
C LEU A 213 -6.73 7.36 -31.54
N PHE A 214 -7.59 6.38 -31.33
CA PHE A 214 -8.53 5.91 -32.36
C PHE A 214 -9.92 6.56 -32.26
N LEU A 215 -10.39 6.87 -31.06
CA LEU A 215 -11.77 7.31 -30.80
C LEU A 215 -11.90 8.81 -30.52
N ARG A 216 -10.88 9.45 -29.93
CA ARG A 216 -10.94 10.86 -29.52
C ARG A 216 -10.23 11.79 -30.49
N TRP A 217 -9.02 11.46 -30.88
CA TRP A 217 -8.19 12.35 -31.67
C TRP A 217 -8.34 12.12 -33.16
N LYS A 218 -8.55 13.20 -33.92
CA LYS A 218 -8.62 13.16 -35.38
C LYS A 218 -7.22 13.03 -35.99
N GLY A 219 -7.08 12.32 -37.10
CA GLY A 219 -5.84 12.14 -37.83
C GLY A 219 -5.87 10.98 -38.85
N ALA A 220 -4.90 10.90 -39.73
CA ALA A 220 -4.75 9.80 -40.68
C ALA A 220 -4.50 8.45 -39.94
N ALA A 221 -5.00 7.35 -40.49
CA ALA A 221 -4.87 6.01 -39.90
C ALA A 221 -3.39 5.63 -39.68
N ALA A 222 -2.50 5.91 -40.64
CA ALA A 222 -1.07 5.64 -40.51
C ALA A 222 -0.44 6.35 -39.30
N ARG A 223 -0.82 7.63 -39.04
CA ARG A 223 -0.32 8.38 -37.88
C ARG A 223 -0.84 7.81 -36.56
N ARG A 224 -2.07 7.30 -36.50
CA ARG A 224 -2.64 6.66 -35.32
C ARG A 224 -1.94 5.34 -35.02
N LEU A 225 -1.69 4.52 -36.05
CA LEU A 225 -0.95 3.27 -35.92
C LEU A 225 0.49 3.51 -35.49
N ALA A 226 1.19 4.49 -36.11
CA ALA A 226 2.53 4.90 -35.68
C ALA A 226 2.52 5.38 -34.23
N GLY A 227 1.53 6.18 -33.83
CA GLY A 227 1.34 6.62 -32.45
C GLY A 227 1.14 5.48 -31.48
N ALA A 228 0.34 4.47 -31.83
CA ALA A 228 0.13 3.28 -31.02
C ALA A 228 1.42 2.47 -30.84
N GLY A 229 2.15 2.24 -31.93
CA GLY A 229 3.47 1.58 -31.89
C GLY A 229 4.47 2.33 -31.01
N ILE A 230 4.52 3.67 -31.10
CA ILE A 230 5.39 4.52 -30.30
C ILE A 230 5.03 4.47 -28.80
N VAL A 231 3.74 4.48 -28.45
CA VAL A 231 3.31 4.31 -27.05
C VAL A 231 3.78 2.97 -26.50
N ILE A 232 3.55 1.88 -27.24
CA ILE A 232 3.96 0.54 -26.81
C ILE A 232 5.49 0.46 -26.68
N ALA A 233 6.23 0.91 -27.69
CA ALA A 233 7.69 0.96 -27.64
C ALA A 233 8.20 1.81 -26.46
N GLY A 234 7.53 2.95 -26.21
CA GLY A 234 7.83 3.80 -25.06
C GLY A 234 7.62 3.06 -23.71
N VAL A 235 6.55 2.29 -23.55
CA VAL A 235 6.31 1.47 -22.34
C VAL A 235 7.44 0.45 -22.16
N PHE A 236 7.84 -0.27 -23.21
CA PHE A 236 8.96 -1.20 -23.15
C PHE A 236 10.27 -0.51 -22.81
N LEU A 237 10.54 0.65 -23.41
CA LEU A 237 11.73 1.45 -23.12
C LEU A 237 11.73 1.96 -21.68
N GLY A 238 10.60 2.47 -21.17
CA GLY A 238 10.48 2.92 -19.79
C GLY A 238 10.68 1.82 -18.77
N ALA A 239 10.21 0.60 -19.08
CA ALA A 239 10.37 -0.59 -18.22
C ALA A 239 11.73 -1.30 -18.43
N SER A 240 12.59 -0.80 -19.33
CA SER A 240 13.82 -1.50 -19.75
C SER A 240 14.79 -1.82 -18.60
N PRO A 241 14.98 -1.00 -17.56
CA PRO A 241 15.88 -1.38 -16.47
C PRO A 241 15.48 -2.70 -15.79
N ALA A 242 14.18 -2.94 -15.62
CA ALA A 242 13.71 -4.18 -14.99
C ALA A 242 13.87 -5.41 -15.91
N TRP A 243 13.31 -5.35 -17.14
CA TRP A 243 13.34 -6.52 -18.01
C TRP A 243 14.74 -6.82 -18.56
N ILE A 244 15.60 -5.80 -18.79
CA ILE A 244 17.01 -6.02 -19.17
C ILE A 244 17.74 -6.75 -18.05
N HIS A 245 17.62 -6.28 -16.81
CA HIS A 245 18.19 -6.97 -15.66
C HIS A 245 17.71 -8.44 -15.57
N ASN A 246 16.39 -8.63 -15.59
CA ASN A 246 15.82 -9.96 -15.42
C ASN A 246 16.23 -10.93 -16.54
N TYR A 247 16.25 -10.47 -17.79
CA TYR A 247 16.52 -11.31 -18.93
C TYR A 247 18.01 -11.59 -19.14
N PHE A 248 18.86 -10.56 -19.01
CA PHE A 248 20.28 -10.68 -19.36
C PHE A 248 21.19 -10.94 -18.16
N ILE A 249 20.90 -10.37 -16.99
CA ILE A 249 21.70 -10.55 -15.78
C ILE A 249 21.20 -11.79 -15.02
N ALA A 250 19.92 -11.84 -14.69
CA ALA A 250 19.34 -12.96 -13.96
C ALA A 250 19.05 -14.19 -14.83
N ARG A 251 19.09 -14.06 -16.16
CA ARG A 251 18.75 -15.12 -17.14
C ARG A 251 17.41 -15.79 -16.84
N ASP A 252 16.42 -14.96 -16.46
CA ASP A 252 15.10 -15.40 -16.07
C ASP A 252 14.04 -14.52 -16.77
N PRO A 253 13.08 -15.08 -17.57
CA PRO A 253 12.16 -14.33 -18.42
C PRO A 253 11.02 -13.69 -17.61
N VAL A 254 11.35 -12.76 -16.72
CA VAL A 254 10.41 -11.96 -15.94
C VAL A 254 10.38 -10.54 -16.50
N PHE A 255 9.19 -10.00 -16.87
CA PHE A 255 9.10 -8.67 -17.46
C PHE A 255 9.37 -7.56 -16.43
N LEU A 256 8.65 -7.54 -15.30
CA LEU A 256 8.83 -6.53 -14.24
C LEU A 256 9.29 -7.18 -12.93
N SER A 257 8.48 -8.07 -12.38
CA SER A 257 8.72 -8.72 -11.09
C SER A 257 8.02 -10.06 -10.99
N ALA A 258 8.56 -10.97 -10.19
CA ALA A 258 8.10 -12.34 -10.09
C ALA A 258 6.95 -12.57 -9.09
N HIS A 259 6.63 -11.58 -8.24
CA HIS A 259 5.57 -11.74 -7.24
C HIS A 259 4.14 -11.73 -7.81
N SER A 260 3.98 -11.44 -9.12
CA SER A 260 2.67 -11.37 -9.76
C SER A 260 1.88 -12.68 -9.69
N GLY A 261 2.56 -13.83 -9.79
CA GLY A 261 1.92 -15.15 -9.71
C GLY A 261 1.35 -15.45 -8.33
N VAL A 262 2.11 -15.20 -7.27
CA VAL A 262 1.64 -15.41 -5.90
C VAL A 262 0.51 -14.43 -5.54
N ASN A 263 0.59 -13.17 -5.96
CA ASN A 263 -0.49 -12.20 -5.77
C ASN A 263 -1.77 -12.61 -6.49
N PHE A 264 -1.65 -13.17 -7.71
CA PHE A 264 -2.78 -13.71 -8.43
C PHE A 264 -3.43 -14.90 -7.69
N TRP A 265 -2.62 -15.78 -7.06
CA TRP A 265 -3.12 -16.84 -6.20
C TRP A 265 -3.77 -16.31 -4.91
N ILE A 266 -3.14 -15.37 -4.20
CA ILE A 266 -3.72 -14.74 -2.99
C ILE A 266 -5.10 -14.15 -3.30
N GLY A 267 -5.27 -13.54 -4.46
CA GLY A 267 -6.54 -12.97 -4.89
C GLY A 267 -7.55 -13.98 -5.44
N ASN A 268 -7.14 -15.20 -5.86
CA ASN A 268 -8.00 -16.15 -6.58
C ASN A 268 -7.74 -17.58 -6.11
N ASN A 269 -8.24 -17.93 -4.93
CA ASN A 269 -8.12 -19.21 -4.27
C ASN A 269 -9.41 -19.54 -3.50
N PRO A 270 -9.59 -20.78 -2.98
CA PRO A 270 -10.81 -21.18 -2.28
C PRO A 270 -11.20 -20.36 -1.06
N VAL A 271 -10.24 -19.71 -0.40
CA VAL A 271 -10.46 -18.92 0.82
C VAL A 271 -10.41 -17.41 0.59
N ALA A 272 -10.29 -16.99 -0.68
CA ALA A 272 -10.21 -15.58 -1.05
C ALA A 272 -11.48 -14.81 -0.71
N THR A 273 -11.34 -13.65 -0.06
CA THR A 273 -12.45 -12.78 0.38
C THR A 273 -12.56 -11.50 -0.45
N GLY A 274 -11.70 -11.35 -1.47
CA GLY A 274 -11.57 -10.12 -2.26
C GLY A 274 -10.64 -9.07 -1.66
N TYR A 275 -10.26 -9.21 -0.40
CA TYR A 275 -9.11 -8.57 0.24
C TYR A 275 -7.90 -9.55 0.25
N PRO A 276 -6.66 -9.09 0.46
CA PRO A 276 -5.52 -10.00 0.58
C PRO A 276 -5.70 -10.88 1.84
N LYS A 277 -6.05 -12.14 1.60
CA LYS A 277 -6.10 -13.19 2.62
C LYS A 277 -5.11 -14.27 2.22
N PHE A 278 -4.09 -14.46 3.04
CA PHE A 278 -3.03 -15.41 2.77
C PHE A 278 -3.55 -16.84 3.00
N PRO A 279 -3.51 -17.70 1.98
CA PRO A 279 -3.87 -19.10 2.15
C PRO A 279 -2.80 -19.84 2.97
N PRO A 280 -3.12 -21.02 3.55
CA PRO A 280 -2.17 -21.80 4.34
C PRO A 280 -0.83 -22.01 3.61
N GLY A 281 0.28 -21.79 4.33
CA GLY A 281 1.65 -21.89 3.82
C GLY A 281 2.20 -20.61 3.16
N LEU A 282 1.45 -19.50 3.21
CA LEU A 282 1.94 -18.18 2.83
C LEU A 282 1.70 -17.19 3.98
N HIS A 283 2.72 -16.42 4.32
CA HIS A 283 2.64 -15.38 5.35
C HIS A 283 2.71 -13.98 4.75
N ALA A 284 2.15 -13.01 5.47
CA ALA A 284 2.19 -11.60 5.08
C ALA A 284 3.60 -11.01 5.20
N GLY A 285 3.89 -9.98 4.40
CA GLY A 285 5.19 -9.31 4.33
C GLY A 285 6.02 -9.80 3.14
N GLN A 286 6.81 -8.89 2.55
CA GLN A 286 7.54 -9.13 1.31
C GLN A 286 8.55 -10.28 1.43
N GLU A 287 9.30 -10.33 2.54
CA GLU A 287 10.33 -11.35 2.76
C GLU A 287 9.73 -12.73 3.07
N ALA A 288 8.74 -12.77 3.98
CA ALA A 288 8.04 -14.00 4.33
C ALA A 288 7.35 -14.60 3.09
N MET A 289 6.61 -13.78 2.36
CA MET A 289 5.92 -14.20 1.14
C MET A 289 6.90 -14.69 0.05
N LEU A 290 8.07 -14.03 -0.10
CA LEU A 290 9.13 -14.51 -1.01
C LEU A 290 9.60 -15.91 -0.62
N LYS A 291 10.02 -16.08 0.65
CA LYS A 291 10.53 -17.36 1.17
C LYS A 291 9.50 -18.47 1.04
N ASP A 292 8.29 -18.22 1.49
CA ASP A 292 7.21 -19.21 1.51
C ASP A 292 6.77 -19.60 0.10
N SER A 293 6.68 -18.63 -0.82
CA SER A 293 6.28 -18.89 -2.21
C SER A 293 7.30 -19.78 -2.93
N ILE A 294 8.59 -19.56 -2.71
CA ILE A 294 9.65 -20.38 -3.28
C ILE A 294 9.63 -21.78 -2.64
N THR A 295 9.71 -21.84 -1.30
CA THR A 295 9.77 -23.13 -0.58
C THR A 295 8.59 -24.05 -0.89
N SER A 296 7.38 -23.47 -0.94
CA SER A 296 6.17 -24.25 -1.26
C SER A 296 6.15 -24.75 -2.71
N ALA A 297 6.59 -23.90 -3.67
CA ALA A 297 6.64 -24.29 -5.08
C ALA A 297 7.73 -25.36 -5.34
N GLU A 298 8.93 -25.17 -4.77
CA GLU A 298 10.03 -26.13 -4.90
C GLU A 298 9.71 -27.48 -4.27
N LYS A 299 9.08 -27.48 -3.08
CA LYS A 299 8.59 -28.71 -2.43
C LYS A 299 7.58 -29.45 -3.31
N ALA A 300 6.67 -28.73 -3.97
CA ALA A 300 5.66 -29.32 -4.84
C ALA A 300 6.26 -29.87 -6.15
N MET A 301 7.32 -29.21 -6.67
CA MET A 301 7.96 -29.60 -7.93
C MET A 301 9.16 -30.54 -7.76
N GLY A 302 9.62 -30.75 -6.53
CA GLY A 302 10.75 -31.65 -6.19
C GLY A 302 12.13 -31.18 -6.68
N ARG A 303 12.27 -29.88 -7.04
CA ARG A 303 13.53 -29.30 -7.53
C ARG A 303 13.60 -27.79 -7.25
N PRO A 304 14.82 -27.21 -7.24
CA PRO A 304 14.98 -25.74 -7.23
C PRO A 304 14.34 -25.09 -8.46
N LEU A 305 13.74 -23.91 -8.27
CA LEU A 305 12.99 -23.19 -9.29
C LEU A 305 13.56 -21.78 -9.52
N LYS A 306 13.56 -21.33 -10.79
CA LYS A 306 13.72 -19.92 -11.11
C LYS A 306 12.53 -19.12 -10.64
N ARG A 307 12.69 -17.80 -10.42
CA ARG A 307 11.59 -16.93 -9.97
C ARG A 307 10.42 -16.87 -10.97
N SER A 308 10.68 -16.96 -12.28
CA SER A 308 9.63 -17.09 -13.31
C SER A 308 8.84 -18.40 -13.16
N GLU A 309 9.51 -19.51 -12.83
CA GLU A 309 8.85 -20.80 -12.63
C GLU A 309 7.99 -20.81 -11.36
N VAL A 310 8.46 -20.17 -10.28
CA VAL A 310 7.67 -19.94 -9.06
C VAL A 310 6.43 -19.11 -9.38
N ALA A 311 6.57 -18.01 -10.14
CA ALA A 311 5.43 -17.18 -10.56
C ALA A 311 4.46 -17.96 -11.45
N ALA A 312 4.97 -18.80 -12.36
CA ALA A 312 4.16 -19.67 -13.21
C ALA A 312 3.39 -20.72 -12.40
N PHE A 313 4.04 -21.37 -11.42
CA PHE A 313 3.41 -22.35 -10.52
C PHE A 313 2.20 -21.76 -9.80
N TRP A 314 2.35 -20.59 -9.15
CA TRP A 314 1.26 -19.96 -8.44
C TRP A 314 0.16 -19.44 -9.36
N SER A 315 0.54 -18.91 -10.53
CA SER A 315 -0.44 -18.48 -11.54
C SER A 315 -1.24 -19.64 -12.09
N GLU A 316 -0.63 -20.79 -12.31
CA GLU A 316 -1.34 -21.97 -12.82
C GLU A 316 -2.25 -22.56 -11.74
N LYS A 317 -1.83 -22.57 -10.48
CA LYS A 317 -2.68 -22.96 -9.36
C LYS A 317 -3.95 -22.11 -9.27
N ALA A 318 -3.84 -20.78 -9.44
CA ALA A 318 -5.00 -19.90 -9.50
C ALA A 318 -5.89 -20.20 -10.71
N ARG A 319 -5.30 -20.35 -11.91
CA ARG A 319 -6.05 -20.67 -13.13
C ARG A 319 -6.75 -22.03 -13.05
N ALA A 320 -6.10 -23.02 -12.46
CA ALA A 320 -6.68 -24.34 -12.25
C ALA A 320 -7.90 -24.25 -11.32
N TRP A 321 -7.81 -23.49 -10.23
CA TRP A 321 -8.95 -23.27 -9.35
C TRP A 321 -10.10 -22.53 -10.07
N ILE A 322 -9.81 -21.48 -10.83
CA ILE A 322 -10.81 -20.73 -11.61
C ILE A 322 -11.53 -21.63 -12.60
N ARG A 323 -10.79 -22.49 -13.32
CA ARG A 323 -11.36 -23.44 -14.29
C ARG A 323 -12.23 -24.51 -13.63
N ALA A 324 -11.81 -24.99 -12.44
CA ALA A 324 -12.57 -25.99 -11.70
C ALA A 324 -13.83 -25.41 -11.01
N HIS A 325 -13.81 -24.12 -10.64
CA HIS A 325 -14.87 -23.46 -9.86
C HIS A 325 -15.33 -22.12 -10.48
N PRO A 326 -15.81 -22.10 -11.74
CA PRO A 326 -16.13 -20.85 -12.44
C PRO A 326 -17.26 -20.05 -11.76
N GLY A 327 -18.23 -20.73 -11.15
CA GLY A 327 -19.33 -20.09 -10.40
C GLY A 327 -18.84 -19.35 -9.15
N ASP A 328 -17.91 -19.95 -8.41
CA ASP A 328 -17.32 -19.32 -7.22
C ASP A 328 -16.41 -18.16 -7.62
N PHE A 329 -15.69 -18.28 -8.74
CA PHE A 329 -14.90 -17.17 -9.27
C PHE A 329 -15.77 -15.97 -9.65
N VAL A 330 -16.92 -16.17 -10.33
CA VAL A 330 -17.86 -15.09 -10.64
C VAL A 330 -18.40 -14.44 -9.37
N ARG A 331 -18.77 -15.25 -8.36
CA ARG A 331 -19.19 -14.75 -7.04
C ARG A 331 -18.07 -13.94 -6.36
N LEU A 332 -16.83 -14.41 -6.44
CA LEU A 332 -15.65 -13.69 -5.92
C LEU A 332 -15.42 -12.36 -6.65
N LEU A 333 -15.59 -12.30 -7.98
CA LEU A 333 -15.51 -11.04 -8.72
C LEU A 333 -16.59 -10.05 -8.26
N GLY A 334 -17.83 -10.52 -8.02
CA GLY A 334 -18.90 -9.70 -7.42
C GLY A 334 -18.52 -9.18 -6.02
N THR A 335 -17.88 -10.03 -5.20
CA THR A 335 -17.38 -9.64 -3.89
C THR A 335 -16.27 -8.59 -4.00
N LYS A 336 -15.31 -8.75 -4.90
CA LYS A 336 -14.25 -7.76 -5.17
C LYS A 336 -14.82 -6.43 -5.66
N PHE A 337 -15.82 -6.48 -6.55
CA PHE A 337 -16.53 -5.29 -7.01
C PHE A 337 -17.20 -4.55 -5.84
N LYS A 338 -17.94 -5.26 -4.99
CA LYS A 338 -18.52 -4.70 -3.76
C LYS A 338 -17.43 -4.10 -2.87
N ASN A 339 -16.34 -4.83 -2.63
CA ASN A 339 -15.23 -4.38 -1.78
C ASN A 339 -14.55 -3.11 -2.32
N PHE A 340 -14.44 -2.97 -3.65
CA PHE A 340 -13.90 -1.75 -4.25
C PHE A 340 -14.73 -0.51 -3.89
N TRP A 341 -16.05 -0.62 -3.88
CA TRP A 341 -16.96 0.50 -3.58
C TRP A 341 -17.27 0.65 -2.09
N SER A 342 -16.94 -0.32 -1.26
CA SER A 342 -17.29 -0.35 0.16
C SER A 342 -16.67 0.80 0.94
N ALA A 343 -17.43 1.35 1.88
CA ALA A 343 -16.94 2.30 2.89
C ALA A 343 -15.93 1.68 3.85
N PHE A 344 -15.95 0.34 3.98
CA PHE A 344 -14.93 -0.36 4.75
C PHE A 344 -13.56 -0.19 4.08
N SER A 345 -12.61 0.38 4.82
CA SER A 345 -11.24 0.59 4.37
C SER A 345 -10.37 -0.55 4.89
N TYR A 346 -9.86 -1.37 3.96
CA TYR A 346 -8.87 -2.38 4.29
C TYR A 346 -7.47 -1.79 4.10
N ASP A 347 -6.88 -1.33 5.21
CA ASP A 347 -5.50 -0.83 5.24
C ASP A 347 -4.53 -2.01 5.41
N ASP A 348 -4.01 -2.50 4.29
CA ASP A 348 -3.14 -3.69 4.23
C ASP A 348 -1.79 -3.52 4.92
N ILE A 349 -1.38 -2.29 5.19
CA ILE A 349 -0.16 -1.97 5.94
C ILE A 349 -0.44 -1.33 7.30
N SER A 350 -1.73 -1.17 7.64
CA SER A 350 -2.25 -0.66 8.93
C SER A 350 -1.66 0.68 9.40
N VAL A 351 -1.16 1.49 8.45
CA VAL A 351 -0.50 2.76 8.74
C VAL A 351 -1.50 3.90 8.87
N ILE A 352 -2.52 3.96 8.02
CA ILE A 352 -3.47 5.09 8.01
C ILE A 352 -4.25 5.16 9.33
N THR A 353 -4.71 4.00 9.82
CA THR A 353 -5.37 3.91 11.12
C THR A 353 -4.46 4.41 12.25
N ALA A 354 -3.19 4.01 12.23
CA ALA A 354 -2.22 4.42 13.25
C ALA A 354 -1.86 5.91 13.17
N LEU A 355 -1.64 6.45 11.97
CA LEU A 355 -1.37 7.89 11.79
C LEU A 355 -2.55 8.75 12.25
N ARG A 356 -3.79 8.27 12.05
CA ARG A 356 -4.98 8.91 12.57
C ARG A 356 -5.07 8.82 14.10
N ASP A 357 -4.85 7.64 14.68
CA ASP A 357 -4.93 7.41 16.12
C ASP A 357 -3.86 8.21 16.88
N GLN A 358 -2.70 8.49 16.26
CA GLN A 358 -1.64 9.35 16.78
C GLN A 358 -1.80 10.84 16.42
N SER A 359 -2.89 11.22 15.74
CA SER A 359 -3.15 12.59 15.29
C SER A 359 -2.06 13.20 14.38
N ILE A 360 -1.30 12.34 13.68
CA ILE A 360 -0.27 12.75 12.71
C ILE A 360 -0.93 13.33 11.46
N ILE A 361 -2.03 12.72 11.01
CA ILE A 361 -2.86 13.22 9.91
C ILE A 361 -4.15 13.85 10.44
N LEU A 362 -4.64 14.87 9.73
CA LEU A 362 -5.85 15.59 10.13
C LEU A 362 -7.10 14.75 9.85
N LEU A 363 -8.14 15.00 10.64
CA LEU A 363 -9.47 14.48 10.34
C LEU A 363 -9.94 14.96 8.97
N GLY A 364 -10.62 14.07 8.22
CA GLY A 364 -11.01 14.41 6.87
C GLY A 364 -11.93 13.39 6.22
N LEU A 365 -11.94 13.40 4.88
CA LEU A 365 -12.83 12.57 4.10
C LEU A 365 -12.33 11.11 4.07
N GLY A 366 -13.23 10.17 4.30
CA GLY A 366 -13.03 8.76 4.04
C GLY A 366 -13.55 8.34 2.67
N PHE A 367 -13.13 7.15 2.20
CA PHE A 367 -13.52 6.62 0.89
C PHE A 367 -15.04 6.46 0.73
N GLY A 368 -15.75 6.04 1.78
CA GLY A 368 -17.20 5.83 1.73
C GLY A 368 -17.98 7.06 1.28
N LEU A 369 -17.65 8.24 1.82
CA LEU A 369 -18.29 9.49 1.41
C LEU A 369 -17.98 9.87 -0.04
N VAL A 370 -16.71 9.71 -0.44
CA VAL A 370 -16.26 9.99 -1.81
C VAL A 370 -16.97 9.06 -2.81
N ALA A 371 -17.08 7.78 -2.50
CA ALA A 371 -17.75 6.80 -3.34
C ALA A 371 -19.27 7.05 -3.41
N ALA A 372 -19.92 7.33 -2.26
CA ALA A 372 -21.35 7.60 -2.19
C ALA A 372 -21.76 8.81 -3.04
N LEU A 373 -20.98 9.90 -3.02
CA LEU A 373 -21.21 11.08 -3.84
C LEU A 373 -20.70 10.90 -5.28
N GLY A 374 -19.61 10.17 -5.47
CA GLY A 374 -18.96 9.97 -6.76
C GLY A 374 -19.76 9.11 -7.74
N LEU A 375 -20.43 8.06 -7.25
CA LEU A 375 -21.23 7.17 -8.10
C LEU A 375 -22.39 7.87 -8.83
N PRO A 376 -23.31 8.59 -8.15
CA PRO A 376 -24.36 9.34 -8.84
C PRO A 376 -23.78 10.45 -9.73
N GLY A 377 -22.70 11.11 -9.29
CA GLY A 377 -22.00 12.11 -10.11
C GLY A 377 -21.42 11.50 -11.40
N LEU A 378 -20.80 10.32 -11.32
CA LEU A 378 -20.29 9.59 -12.47
C LEU A 378 -21.42 9.24 -13.46
N LEU A 379 -22.55 8.69 -12.96
CA LEU A 379 -23.71 8.35 -13.79
C LEU A 379 -24.27 9.57 -14.50
N PHE A 380 -24.48 10.69 -13.78
CA PHE A 380 -24.98 11.91 -14.39
C PHE A 380 -24.03 12.52 -15.41
N ALA A 381 -22.70 12.53 -15.12
CA ALA A 381 -21.69 13.08 -16.00
C ALA A 381 -21.49 12.23 -17.26
N TRP A 382 -21.53 10.92 -17.13
CA TRP A 382 -21.28 9.97 -18.23
C TRP A 382 -22.18 10.21 -19.45
N TRP A 383 -23.46 10.46 -19.19
CA TRP A 383 -24.44 10.66 -20.25
C TRP A 383 -24.47 12.10 -20.77
N ARG A 384 -24.16 13.09 -19.92
CA ARG A 384 -24.32 14.51 -20.25
C ARG A 384 -23.06 15.19 -20.76
N ILE A 385 -21.87 14.68 -20.37
CA ILE A 385 -20.60 15.35 -20.62
C ILE A 385 -19.64 14.36 -21.29
N PRO A 386 -19.48 14.41 -22.64
CA PRO A 386 -18.62 13.44 -23.32
C PRO A 386 -17.18 13.38 -22.82
N GLY A 387 -16.62 14.52 -22.36
CA GLY A 387 -15.27 14.59 -21.77
C GLY A 387 -15.11 13.79 -20.49
N SER A 388 -16.18 13.64 -19.70
CA SER A 388 -16.16 12.91 -18.43
C SER A 388 -15.99 11.40 -18.60
N ARG A 389 -16.37 10.86 -19.78
CA ARG A 389 -16.22 9.43 -20.09
C ARG A 389 -14.77 8.96 -20.02
N TRP A 390 -13.80 9.81 -20.34
CA TRP A 390 -12.37 9.49 -20.25
C TRP A 390 -11.90 9.37 -18.82
N VAL A 391 -12.38 10.26 -17.94
CA VAL A 391 -12.15 10.20 -16.49
C VAL A 391 -12.82 8.96 -15.89
N GLY A 392 -14.09 8.71 -16.25
CA GLY A 392 -14.83 7.54 -15.80
C GLY A 392 -14.18 6.23 -16.28
N ALA A 393 -13.76 6.15 -17.54
CA ALA A 393 -13.08 4.99 -18.08
C ALA A 393 -11.74 4.73 -17.36
N ALA A 394 -10.98 5.78 -17.00
CA ALA A 394 -9.77 5.62 -16.20
C ALA A 394 -10.05 5.00 -14.82
N VAL A 395 -11.09 5.47 -14.12
CA VAL A 395 -11.53 4.89 -12.83
C VAL A 395 -11.94 3.43 -13.00
N LEU A 396 -12.76 3.11 -14.02
CA LEU A 396 -13.25 1.76 -14.24
C LEU A 396 -12.14 0.79 -14.68
N LEU A 397 -11.19 1.22 -15.52
CA LEU A 397 -10.04 0.40 -15.90
C LEU A 397 -9.12 0.14 -14.70
N HIS A 398 -8.92 1.13 -13.84
CA HIS A 398 -8.15 0.93 -12.62
C HIS A 398 -8.88 -0.04 -11.67
N MET A 399 -10.19 0.12 -11.48
CA MET A 399 -11.00 -0.87 -10.75
C MET A 399 -10.83 -2.27 -11.34
N ALA A 400 -10.95 -2.42 -12.67
CA ALA A 400 -10.80 -3.71 -13.34
C ALA A 400 -9.43 -4.34 -13.04
N SER A 401 -8.34 -3.55 -12.95
CA SER A 401 -7.01 -4.06 -12.58
C SER A 401 -7.01 -4.68 -11.18
N LEU A 402 -7.71 -4.08 -10.23
CA LEU A 402 -7.78 -4.59 -8.85
C LEU A 402 -8.67 -5.84 -8.74
N LEU A 403 -9.71 -5.95 -9.56
CA LEU A 403 -10.57 -7.15 -9.60
C LEU A 403 -9.79 -8.39 -10.05
N THR A 404 -8.69 -8.25 -10.79
CA THR A 404 -7.85 -9.39 -11.19
C THR A 404 -7.11 -10.02 -10.01
N VAL A 405 -6.80 -9.25 -8.98
CA VAL A 405 -6.08 -9.69 -7.78
C VAL A 405 -6.95 -9.49 -6.53
N PHE A 406 -6.78 -8.42 -5.79
CA PHE A 406 -7.53 -8.08 -4.58
C PHE A 406 -7.60 -6.56 -4.41
N VAL A 407 -8.46 -6.11 -3.49
CA VAL A 407 -8.70 -4.69 -3.21
C VAL A 407 -8.06 -4.33 -1.87
N THR A 408 -7.30 -3.22 -1.83
CA THR A 408 -6.83 -2.58 -0.60
C THR A 408 -7.06 -1.07 -0.67
N GLU A 409 -7.00 -0.39 0.47
CA GLU A 409 -7.15 1.07 0.51
C GLU A 409 -6.06 1.77 -0.32
N ARG A 410 -4.82 1.32 -0.19
CA ARG A 410 -3.68 1.80 -0.95
C ARG A 410 -3.87 1.67 -2.46
N TYR A 411 -4.33 0.51 -2.91
CA TYR A 411 -4.47 0.27 -4.34
C TYR A 411 -5.64 1.03 -4.95
N ARG A 412 -6.77 1.20 -4.24
CA ARG A 412 -7.89 1.98 -4.77
C ARG A 412 -7.67 3.50 -4.74
N LEU A 413 -6.58 3.98 -4.07
CA LEU A 413 -6.25 5.40 -3.98
C LEU A 413 -6.14 6.08 -5.35
N ALA A 414 -5.62 5.38 -6.37
CA ALA A 414 -5.50 5.95 -7.71
C ALA A 414 -6.87 6.23 -8.40
N ALA A 415 -7.96 5.60 -7.96
CA ALA A 415 -9.31 5.91 -8.46
C ALA A 415 -9.91 7.18 -7.84
N VAL A 416 -9.47 7.54 -6.62
CA VAL A 416 -10.09 8.57 -5.80
C VAL A 416 -10.12 9.97 -6.45
N PRO A 417 -9.05 10.48 -7.11
CA PRO A 417 -9.12 11.78 -7.77
C PRO A 417 -10.24 11.88 -8.80
N GLY A 418 -10.48 10.82 -9.58
CA GLY A 418 -11.61 10.77 -10.52
C GLY A 418 -12.96 10.77 -9.83
N LEU A 419 -13.08 10.01 -8.74
CA LEU A 419 -14.30 9.98 -7.93
C LEU A 419 -14.58 11.32 -7.27
N LEU A 420 -13.57 12.04 -6.81
CA LEU A 420 -13.71 13.39 -6.26
C LEU A 420 -14.19 14.40 -7.32
N LEU A 421 -13.72 14.28 -8.56
CA LEU A 421 -14.24 15.10 -9.66
C LEU A 421 -15.74 14.83 -9.90
N PHE A 422 -16.17 13.58 -9.86
CA PHE A 422 -17.58 13.22 -10.01
C PHE A 422 -18.40 13.61 -8.77
N ALA A 423 -17.88 13.46 -7.57
CA ALA A 423 -18.52 13.92 -6.34
C ALA A 423 -18.75 15.44 -6.36
N ALA A 424 -17.70 16.21 -6.69
CA ALA A 424 -17.79 17.66 -6.84
C ALA A 424 -18.79 18.09 -7.93
N PHE A 425 -18.79 17.39 -9.06
CA PHE A 425 -19.78 17.59 -10.12
C PHE A 425 -21.20 17.31 -9.62
N GLY A 426 -21.42 16.19 -8.91
CA GLY A 426 -22.71 15.82 -8.37
C GLY A 426 -23.26 16.84 -7.38
N VAL A 427 -22.42 17.31 -6.45
CA VAL A 427 -22.78 18.37 -5.49
C VAL A 427 -23.13 19.68 -6.22
N TYR A 428 -22.31 20.07 -7.21
CA TYR A 428 -22.59 21.27 -8.01
C TYR A 428 -23.91 21.14 -8.79
N GLU A 429 -24.21 20.01 -9.43
CA GLU A 429 -25.45 19.79 -10.15
C GLU A 429 -26.68 19.76 -9.23
N LEU A 430 -26.56 19.15 -8.05
CA LEU A 430 -27.62 19.18 -7.05
C LEU A 430 -27.94 20.62 -6.64
N TRP A 431 -26.91 21.38 -6.25
CA TRP A 431 -27.08 22.80 -5.93
C TRP A 431 -27.72 23.60 -7.07
N ARG A 432 -27.22 23.42 -8.31
CA ARG A 432 -27.74 24.09 -9.50
C ARG A 432 -29.21 23.75 -9.75
N ASN A 433 -29.58 22.47 -9.67
CA ASN A 433 -30.94 22.02 -9.93
C ASN A 433 -31.93 22.54 -8.86
N LEU A 434 -31.51 22.62 -7.61
CA LEU A 434 -32.29 23.23 -6.52
C LEU A 434 -32.44 24.74 -6.74
N SER A 435 -31.36 25.46 -7.04
CA SER A 435 -31.36 26.92 -7.26
C SER A 435 -32.16 27.33 -8.50
N THR A 436 -32.26 26.45 -9.52
CA THR A 436 -33.06 26.68 -10.75
C THR A 436 -34.43 26.01 -10.73
N GLN A 437 -34.88 25.55 -9.54
CA GLN A 437 -36.19 24.90 -9.33
C GLN A 437 -36.45 23.65 -10.20
N ARG A 438 -35.38 22.98 -10.64
CA ARG A 438 -35.48 21.72 -11.39
C ARG A 438 -35.60 20.52 -10.44
N TYR A 439 -36.65 20.54 -9.62
CA TYR A 439 -36.81 19.56 -8.51
C TYR A 439 -36.85 18.09 -8.95
N ARG A 440 -37.34 17.77 -10.17
CA ARG A 440 -37.32 16.41 -10.69
C ARG A 440 -35.87 15.88 -10.82
N LEU A 441 -34.94 16.70 -11.35
CA LEU A 441 -33.55 16.29 -11.52
C LEU A 441 -32.82 16.22 -10.17
N ALA A 442 -33.13 17.15 -9.26
CA ALA A 442 -32.63 17.10 -7.89
C ALA A 442 -33.14 15.82 -7.18
N GLY A 443 -34.43 15.48 -7.32
CA GLY A 443 -35.02 14.27 -6.74
C GLY A 443 -34.38 12.98 -7.28
N ILE A 444 -34.15 12.89 -8.59
CA ILE A 444 -33.45 11.73 -9.20
C ILE A 444 -32.02 11.62 -8.63
N PHE A 445 -31.30 12.74 -8.53
CA PHE A 445 -29.96 12.72 -7.96
C PHE A 445 -29.98 12.27 -6.50
N LEU A 446 -30.89 12.76 -5.67
CA LEU A 446 -31.03 12.36 -4.26
C LEU A 446 -31.41 10.89 -4.12
N LEU A 447 -32.27 10.36 -5.00
CA LEU A 447 -32.59 8.93 -5.02
C LEU A 447 -31.36 8.08 -5.35
N LEU A 448 -30.56 8.47 -6.35
CA LEU A 448 -29.31 7.81 -6.69
C LEU A 448 -28.28 7.92 -5.56
N LEU A 449 -28.22 9.07 -4.88
CA LEU A 449 -27.35 9.28 -3.73
C LEU A 449 -27.77 8.37 -2.56
N PHE A 450 -29.05 8.25 -2.29
CA PHE A 450 -29.56 7.32 -1.28
C PHE A 450 -29.18 5.87 -1.62
N GLY A 451 -29.44 5.42 -2.86
CA GLY A 451 -29.09 4.07 -3.32
C GLY A 451 -27.58 3.81 -3.28
N SER A 452 -26.74 4.77 -3.70
CA SER A 452 -25.29 4.64 -3.65
C SER A 452 -24.77 4.62 -2.20
N THR A 453 -25.34 5.45 -1.32
CA THR A 453 -24.99 5.44 0.12
C THR A 453 -25.33 4.08 0.74
N ALA A 454 -26.53 3.55 0.48
CA ALA A 454 -26.92 2.23 0.97
C ALA A 454 -25.99 1.13 0.44
N PHE A 455 -25.62 1.17 -0.84
CA PHE A 455 -24.70 0.22 -1.45
C PHE A 455 -23.28 0.31 -0.87
N VAL A 456 -22.72 1.50 -0.76
CA VAL A 456 -21.36 1.75 -0.26
C VAL A 456 -21.24 1.43 1.22
N SER A 457 -22.30 1.67 2.01
CA SER A 457 -22.35 1.44 3.45
C SER A 457 -22.76 0.01 3.83
N MET A 458 -22.86 -0.92 2.87
CA MET A 458 -23.12 -2.31 3.21
C MET A 458 -22.06 -2.84 4.19
N PRO A 459 -22.49 -3.38 5.35
CA PRO A 459 -21.55 -3.78 6.39
C PRO A 459 -20.62 -4.90 5.94
N GLN A 460 -19.36 -4.82 6.38
CA GLN A 460 -18.43 -5.94 6.31
C GLN A 460 -18.80 -6.94 7.40
N LYS A 461 -19.11 -8.17 6.97
CA LYS A 461 -19.58 -9.24 7.87
C LYS A 461 -18.46 -10.14 8.40
N ASP A 462 -17.28 -10.07 7.83
CA ASP A 462 -16.15 -10.91 8.25
C ASP A 462 -15.46 -10.27 9.47
N PRO A 463 -15.61 -10.85 10.68
CA PRO A 463 -15.01 -10.30 11.88
C PRO A 463 -13.48 -10.36 11.84
N THR A 464 -12.89 -11.28 11.07
CA THR A 464 -11.43 -11.42 10.97
C THR A 464 -10.77 -10.19 10.33
N LEU A 465 -11.48 -9.47 9.44
CA LEU A 465 -10.99 -8.23 8.84
C LEU A 465 -10.97 -7.08 9.84
N TRP A 466 -11.96 -7.01 10.73
CA TRP A 466 -11.98 -6.03 11.82
C TRP A 466 -10.91 -6.34 12.87
N ALA A 467 -10.72 -7.65 13.17
CA ALA A 467 -9.69 -8.10 14.07
C ALA A 467 -8.29 -7.71 13.58
N LEU A 468 -8.02 -7.85 12.29
CA LEU A 468 -6.71 -7.55 11.71
C LEU A 468 -6.33 -6.06 11.85
N ASP A 469 -7.24 -5.15 11.53
CA ASP A 469 -7.00 -3.70 11.64
C ASP A 469 -6.71 -3.29 13.08
N THR A 470 -7.53 -3.77 14.02
CA THR A 470 -7.38 -3.47 15.44
C THR A 470 -6.14 -4.15 16.04
N TYR A 471 -5.80 -5.37 15.61
CA TYR A 471 -4.59 -6.09 16.00
C TYR A 471 -3.32 -5.34 15.59
N ASN A 472 -3.22 -4.95 14.33
CA ASN A 472 -2.05 -4.23 13.82
C ASN A 472 -1.88 -2.86 14.50
N SER A 473 -2.98 -2.10 14.68
CA SER A 473 -2.96 -0.85 15.44
C SER A 473 -2.54 -1.06 16.89
N GLY A 474 -2.97 -2.17 17.50
CA GLY A 474 -2.60 -2.56 18.87
C GLY A 474 -1.12 -2.92 19.00
N LEU A 475 -0.54 -3.65 18.05
CA LEU A 475 0.89 -3.96 18.03
C LEU A 475 1.75 -2.70 17.91
N GLN A 476 1.38 -1.80 17.01
CA GLN A 476 2.09 -0.52 16.84
C GLN A 476 2.03 0.34 18.11
N ALA A 477 0.86 0.37 18.78
CA ALA A 477 0.74 1.07 20.05
C ALA A 477 1.59 0.43 21.15
N LEU A 478 1.72 -0.91 21.15
CA LEU A 478 2.56 -1.66 22.08
C LEU A 478 4.05 -1.35 21.85
N GLU A 479 4.49 -1.33 20.61
CA GLU A 479 5.86 -0.95 20.20
C GLU A 479 6.18 0.49 20.61
N ALA A 480 5.22 1.42 20.41
CA ALA A 480 5.33 2.80 20.87
C ALA A 480 5.17 2.97 22.40
N LYS A 481 5.04 1.89 23.16
CA LYS A 481 4.80 1.88 24.61
C LYS A 481 3.55 2.64 25.07
N ASN A 482 2.60 2.86 24.15
CA ASN A 482 1.28 3.42 24.46
C ASN A 482 0.35 2.29 24.93
N PHE A 483 0.57 1.81 26.17
CA PHE A 483 -0.13 0.64 26.72
C PHE A 483 -1.64 0.84 26.84
N SER A 484 -2.12 2.07 27.02
CA SER A 484 -3.55 2.35 27.09
C SER A 484 -4.25 2.17 25.75
N LEU A 485 -3.63 2.62 24.67
CA LEU A 485 -4.13 2.43 23.30
C LEU A 485 -3.97 0.95 22.89
N ALA A 486 -2.80 0.35 23.15
CA ALA A 486 -2.53 -1.05 22.87
C ALA A 486 -3.61 -1.97 23.50
N ARG A 487 -3.92 -1.74 24.78
CA ARG A 487 -4.96 -2.50 25.49
C ARG A 487 -6.30 -2.40 24.78
N ARG A 488 -6.81 -1.19 24.54
CA ARG A 488 -8.12 -1.01 23.87
C ARG A 488 -8.18 -1.70 22.51
N LYS A 489 -7.11 -1.60 21.73
CA LYS A 489 -7.06 -2.15 20.36
C LYS A 489 -6.93 -3.68 20.38
N LEU A 490 -6.04 -4.24 21.20
CA LEU A 490 -5.85 -5.69 21.26
C LEU A 490 -7.05 -6.40 21.93
N GLU A 491 -7.69 -5.81 22.96
CA GLU A 491 -8.93 -6.34 23.53
C GLU A 491 -10.05 -6.38 22.48
N LEU A 492 -10.16 -5.33 21.64
CA LEU A 492 -11.13 -5.31 20.55
C LEU A 492 -10.80 -6.35 19.47
N ALA A 493 -9.52 -6.52 19.12
CA ALA A 493 -9.07 -7.58 18.21
C ALA A 493 -9.43 -8.97 18.74
N TYR A 494 -9.19 -9.20 20.02
CA TYR A 494 -9.54 -10.45 20.70
C TYR A 494 -11.06 -10.69 20.72
N ALA A 495 -11.86 -9.65 20.95
CA ALA A 495 -13.32 -9.76 20.90
C ALA A 495 -13.84 -10.15 19.50
N TYR A 496 -13.17 -9.69 18.43
CA TYR A 496 -13.52 -10.07 17.05
C TYR A 496 -13.05 -11.48 16.66
N SER A 497 -11.89 -11.92 17.16
CA SER A 497 -11.29 -13.20 16.77
C SER A 497 -10.49 -13.84 17.91
N PRO A 498 -11.19 -14.38 18.94
CA PRO A 498 -10.53 -14.99 20.10
C PRO A 498 -9.75 -16.28 19.76
N GLU A 499 -10.11 -16.93 18.65
CA GLU A 499 -9.46 -18.16 18.16
C GLU A 499 -8.29 -17.87 17.19
N ASN A 500 -7.67 -16.71 17.30
CA ASN A 500 -6.48 -16.36 16.50
C ASN A 500 -5.23 -16.44 17.40
N ALA A 501 -4.26 -17.27 17.02
CA ALA A 501 -3.03 -17.50 17.78
C ALA A 501 -2.20 -16.22 17.94
N GLU A 502 -2.06 -15.42 16.87
CA GLU A 502 -1.30 -14.17 16.87
C GLU A 502 -1.92 -13.11 17.79
N ILE A 503 -3.26 -13.03 17.83
CA ILE A 503 -3.95 -12.09 18.73
C ILE A 503 -3.76 -12.53 20.19
N ASN A 504 -3.83 -13.82 20.47
CA ASN A 504 -3.53 -14.35 21.81
C ASN A 504 -2.07 -14.06 22.19
N PHE A 505 -1.12 -14.28 21.28
CA PHE A 505 0.28 -13.97 21.51
C PHE A 505 0.51 -12.47 21.80
N ALA A 506 -0.12 -11.58 21.04
CA ALA A 506 -0.04 -10.13 21.26
C ALA A 506 -0.66 -9.69 22.60
N GLN A 507 -1.77 -10.32 23.02
CA GLN A 507 -2.32 -10.13 24.36
C GLN A 507 -1.31 -10.55 25.44
N GLY A 508 -0.64 -11.69 25.24
CA GLY A 508 0.45 -12.13 26.12
C GLY A 508 1.57 -11.09 26.23
N ASN A 509 2.01 -10.53 25.11
CA ASN A 509 3.03 -9.49 25.07
C ASN A 509 2.58 -8.19 25.78
N LEU A 510 1.33 -7.78 25.61
CA LEU A 510 0.76 -6.63 26.31
C LEU A 510 0.75 -6.84 27.82
N HIS A 511 0.25 -8.00 28.29
CA HIS A 511 0.20 -8.33 29.72
C HIS A 511 1.60 -8.41 30.32
N LEU A 512 2.56 -8.99 29.60
CA LEU A 512 3.97 -9.03 30.03
C LEU A 512 4.55 -7.63 30.16
N ALA A 513 4.34 -6.76 29.13
CA ALA A 513 4.82 -5.39 29.14
C ALA A 513 4.21 -4.51 30.24
N THR A 514 3.01 -4.88 30.72
CA THR A 514 2.31 -4.21 31.83
C THR A 514 2.50 -4.89 33.20
N GLY A 515 3.37 -5.92 33.29
CA GLY A 515 3.74 -6.60 34.53
C GLY A 515 2.81 -7.72 34.98
N ASP A 516 1.76 -8.05 34.24
CA ASP A 516 0.83 -9.16 34.55
C ASP A 516 1.34 -10.49 33.94
N VAL A 517 2.35 -11.05 34.59
CA VAL A 517 2.99 -12.32 34.16
C VAL A 517 2.00 -13.48 34.10
N THR A 518 1.01 -13.51 35.04
CA THR A 518 0.03 -14.59 35.08
C THR A 518 -0.89 -14.58 33.85
N ALA A 519 -1.41 -13.42 33.50
CA ALA A 519 -2.21 -13.28 32.29
C ALA A 519 -1.37 -13.54 31.04
N ALA A 520 -0.11 -13.05 30.99
CA ALA A 520 0.79 -13.29 29.88
C ALA A 520 0.98 -14.80 29.61
N LYS A 521 1.28 -15.61 30.64
CA LYS A 521 1.37 -17.07 30.50
C LYS A 521 0.11 -17.70 29.95
N ARG A 522 -1.05 -17.29 30.48
CA ARG A 522 -2.35 -17.81 30.03
C ARG A 522 -2.56 -17.57 28.54
N PHE A 523 -2.25 -16.37 28.06
CA PHE A 523 -2.41 -16.00 26.67
C PHE A 523 -1.39 -16.69 25.76
N TYR A 524 -0.11 -16.85 26.17
CA TYR A 524 0.88 -17.63 25.40
C TYR A 524 0.49 -19.11 25.29
N LEU A 525 -0.01 -19.72 26.37
CA LEU A 525 -0.55 -21.07 26.31
C LEU A 525 -1.82 -21.14 25.45
N GLY A 526 -2.63 -20.08 25.43
CA GLY A 526 -3.76 -19.93 24.52
C GLY A 526 -3.31 -19.92 23.06
N ALA A 527 -2.26 -19.17 22.73
CA ALA A 527 -1.66 -19.15 21.40
C ALA A 527 -1.18 -20.54 20.97
N LEU A 528 -0.47 -21.27 21.84
CA LEU A 528 0.01 -22.64 21.56
C LEU A 528 -1.11 -23.68 21.40
N ARG A 529 -2.26 -23.49 22.05
CA ARG A 529 -3.43 -24.36 21.83
C ARG A 529 -4.04 -24.18 20.45
N LEU A 530 -3.98 -22.95 19.92
CA LEU A 530 -4.50 -22.59 18.60
C LEU A 530 -3.50 -22.90 17.48
N ASP A 531 -2.23 -22.63 17.74
CA ASP A 531 -1.11 -22.94 16.85
C ASP A 531 0.05 -23.58 17.64
N PRO A 532 0.13 -24.93 17.67
CA PRO A 532 1.21 -25.65 18.35
C PRO A 532 2.61 -25.41 17.76
N THR A 533 2.71 -24.70 16.64
CA THR A 533 4.00 -24.41 15.97
C THR A 533 4.49 -22.97 16.23
N HIS A 534 3.80 -22.22 17.09
CA HIS A 534 4.07 -20.81 17.32
C HIS A 534 5.36 -20.58 18.12
N ALA A 535 6.49 -20.46 17.40
CA ALA A 535 7.83 -20.33 18.00
C ALA A 535 7.96 -19.15 18.99
N GLY A 536 7.34 -17.99 18.70
CA GLY A 536 7.38 -16.81 19.58
C GLY A 536 6.73 -17.08 20.95
N ALA A 537 5.63 -17.83 20.99
CA ALA A 537 4.96 -18.16 22.25
C ALA A 537 5.80 -19.13 23.10
N TYR A 538 6.44 -20.14 22.48
CA TYR A 538 7.41 -20.98 23.15
C TYR A 538 8.59 -20.17 23.70
N ASN A 539 9.16 -19.27 22.89
CA ASN A 539 10.28 -18.43 23.31
C ASN A 539 9.93 -17.58 24.52
N ASN A 540 8.76 -16.89 24.53
CA ASN A 540 8.37 -16.05 25.64
C ASN A 540 8.03 -16.85 26.91
N LEU A 541 7.44 -18.05 26.79
CA LEU A 541 7.27 -18.95 27.92
C LEU A 541 8.62 -19.45 28.45
N GLY A 542 9.60 -19.68 27.57
CA GLY A 542 10.98 -20.00 27.95
C GLY A 542 11.64 -18.88 28.73
N VAL A 543 11.48 -17.64 28.29
CA VAL A 543 12.00 -16.45 29.00
C VAL A 543 11.38 -16.35 30.40
N LEU A 544 10.06 -16.50 30.53
CA LEU A 544 9.40 -16.46 31.82
C LEU A 544 9.84 -17.59 32.76
N ALA A 545 10.05 -18.79 32.22
CA ALA A 545 10.59 -19.92 32.99
C ALA A 545 12.05 -19.68 33.43
N LEU A 546 12.83 -18.98 32.59
CA LEU A 546 14.21 -18.60 32.91
C LEU A 546 14.27 -17.56 34.03
N GLU A 547 13.39 -16.58 34.03
CA GLU A 547 13.23 -15.59 35.13
C GLU A 547 12.80 -16.25 36.42
N GLU A 548 11.98 -17.28 36.37
CA GLU A 548 11.58 -18.11 37.54
C GLU A 548 12.65 -19.10 37.97
N LYS A 549 13.82 -19.10 37.34
CA LYS A 549 14.92 -20.02 37.64
C LYS A 549 14.57 -21.50 37.40
N ARG A 550 13.56 -21.76 36.56
CA ARG A 550 13.12 -23.12 36.16
C ARG A 550 13.86 -23.57 34.91
N TRP A 551 15.19 -23.68 35.05
CA TRP A 551 16.13 -23.86 33.94
C TRP A 551 15.79 -25.02 33.01
N PRO A 552 15.48 -26.26 33.49
CA PRO A 552 15.14 -27.36 32.58
C PRO A 552 13.85 -27.10 31.79
N LEU A 553 12.86 -26.43 32.42
CA LEU A 553 11.62 -26.06 31.73
C LEU A 553 11.87 -24.99 30.67
N ALA A 554 12.69 -23.97 30.98
CA ALA A 554 13.10 -22.94 30.01
C ALA A 554 13.78 -23.59 28.80
N GLY A 555 14.75 -24.51 29.03
CA GLY A 555 15.42 -25.24 27.97
C GLY A 555 14.48 -26.04 27.08
N ASN A 556 13.43 -26.67 27.67
CA ASN A 556 12.41 -27.36 26.87
C ASN A 556 11.64 -26.41 25.97
N PHE A 557 11.19 -25.27 26.48
CA PHE A 557 10.48 -24.29 25.68
C PHE A 557 11.36 -23.72 24.55
N PHE A 558 12.62 -23.38 24.81
CA PHE A 558 13.52 -22.90 23.77
C PHE A 558 13.83 -23.95 22.69
N ARG A 559 13.96 -25.24 23.07
CA ARG A 559 14.11 -26.32 22.08
C ARG A 559 12.89 -26.42 21.17
N HIS A 560 11.67 -26.34 21.72
CA HIS A 560 10.47 -26.28 20.88
C HIS A 560 10.42 -25.03 20.02
N ALA A 561 10.83 -23.86 20.52
CA ALA A 561 10.90 -22.65 19.70
C ALA A 561 11.87 -22.84 18.51
N LEU A 562 13.03 -23.45 18.75
CA LEU A 562 14.04 -23.73 17.71
C LEU A 562 13.66 -24.84 16.72
N GLU A 563 12.74 -25.74 17.11
CA GLU A 563 12.16 -26.72 16.19
C GLU A 563 11.41 -26.02 15.02
N TYR A 564 10.74 -24.90 15.30
CA TYR A 564 9.98 -24.12 14.33
C TYR A 564 10.74 -22.90 13.79
N ALA A 565 11.72 -22.38 14.54
CA ALA A 565 12.58 -21.25 14.15
C ALA A 565 14.08 -21.57 14.32
N PRO A 566 14.65 -22.51 13.54
CA PRO A 566 15.99 -23.07 13.78
C PRO A 566 17.17 -22.11 13.58
N ASN A 567 16.92 -20.93 13.04
CA ASN A 567 17.96 -19.91 12.79
C ASN A 567 17.78 -18.65 13.66
N ASP A 568 17.02 -18.71 14.76
CA ASP A 568 16.91 -17.60 15.69
C ASP A 568 18.10 -17.58 16.66
N SER A 569 19.06 -16.68 16.39
CA SER A 569 20.28 -16.54 17.17
C SER A 569 20.00 -16.21 18.64
N LYS A 570 18.97 -15.42 18.92
CA LYS A 570 18.59 -15.03 20.30
C LYS A 570 18.04 -16.23 21.08
N THR A 571 17.23 -17.05 20.46
CA THR A 571 16.70 -18.27 21.10
C THR A 571 17.83 -19.28 21.37
N HIS A 572 18.81 -19.43 20.46
CA HIS A 572 20.01 -20.25 20.73
C HIS A 572 20.81 -19.70 21.93
N TYR A 573 21.00 -18.40 22.03
CA TYR A 573 21.63 -17.75 23.17
C TYR A 573 20.87 -18.02 24.50
N LEU A 574 19.55 -17.88 24.48
CA LEU A 574 18.69 -18.13 25.66
C LEU A 574 18.71 -19.60 26.07
N LEU A 575 18.74 -20.52 25.11
CA LEU A 575 18.89 -21.94 25.36
C LEU A 575 20.26 -22.24 25.97
N ALA A 576 21.33 -21.67 25.43
CA ALA A 576 22.68 -21.82 26.00
C ALA A 576 22.75 -21.37 27.45
N ARG A 577 22.07 -20.26 27.79
CA ARG A 577 21.97 -19.72 29.15
C ARG A 577 21.17 -20.65 30.07
N ALA A 578 20.07 -21.24 29.58
CA ALA A 578 19.29 -22.23 30.33
C ALA A 578 20.08 -23.50 30.59
N GLU A 579 20.81 -24.00 29.61
CA GLU A 579 21.66 -25.20 29.70
C GLU A 579 22.85 -24.97 30.66
N LEU A 580 23.49 -23.81 30.60
CA LEU A 580 24.56 -23.42 31.54
C LEU A 580 24.04 -23.47 32.99
N ASN A 581 22.88 -22.84 33.25
CA ASN A 581 22.32 -22.80 34.59
C ASN A 581 21.75 -24.17 35.06
N SER A 582 21.50 -25.08 34.11
CA SER A 582 21.15 -26.48 34.40
C SER A 582 22.36 -27.39 34.63
N GLY A 583 23.59 -26.85 34.48
CA GLY A 583 24.83 -27.62 34.57
C GLY A 583 25.23 -28.35 33.29
N ASN A 584 24.50 -28.22 32.20
CA ASN A 584 24.74 -28.93 30.92
C ASN A 584 25.76 -28.17 30.03
N LEU A 585 27.01 -28.07 30.47
CA LEU A 585 28.06 -27.29 29.82
C LEU A 585 28.29 -27.69 28.34
N ALA A 586 28.13 -28.96 27.99
CA ALA A 586 28.31 -29.44 26.62
C ALA A 586 27.26 -28.84 25.67
N ASN A 587 26.00 -28.88 26.08
CA ASN A 587 24.89 -28.26 25.29
C ASN A 587 25.02 -26.75 25.25
N ALA A 588 25.38 -26.11 26.39
CA ALA A 588 25.56 -24.64 26.44
C ALA A 588 26.62 -24.18 25.43
N ARG A 589 27.77 -24.88 25.32
CA ARG A 589 28.81 -24.60 24.31
C ARG A 589 28.32 -24.75 22.87
N LYS A 590 27.55 -25.79 22.60
CA LYS A 590 26.99 -26.02 21.26
C LYS A 590 26.05 -24.92 20.83
N GLU A 591 25.13 -24.55 21.72
CA GLU A 591 24.09 -23.57 21.40
C GLU A 591 24.65 -22.14 21.31
N ILE A 592 25.62 -21.74 22.17
CA ILE A 592 26.24 -20.42 22.06
C ILE A 592 27.10 -20.30 20.79
N ALA A 593 27.78 -21.36 20.38
CA ALA A 593 28.53 -21.36 19.13
C ALA A 593 27.58 -21.17 17.93
N ARG A 594 26.39 -21.79 17.97
CA ARG A 594 25.37 -21.61 16.94
C ARG A 594 24.81 -20.18 16.94
N ALA A 595 24.55 -19.56 18.09
CA ALA A 595 24.11 -18.18 18.21
C ALA A 595 25.14 -17.22 17.57
N ILE A 596 26.42 -17.37 17.88
CA ILE A 596 27.51 -16.56 17.32
C ILE A 596 27.66 -16.77 15.79
N GLN A 597 27.51 -17.99 15.32
CA GLN A 597 27.55 -18.29 13.87
C GLN A 597 26.42 -17.57 13.13
N LEU A 598 25.23 -17.49 13.73
CA LEU A 598 24.05 -16.83 13.13
C LEU A 598 24.13 -15.30 13.22
N ASP A 599 24.66 -14.75 14.32
CA ASP A 599 24.86 -13.31 14.50
C ASP A 599 26.19 -13.00 15.19
N PRO A 600 27.29 -12.87 14.40
CA PRO A 600 28.64 -12.63 14.94
C PRO A 600 28.89 -11.22 15.47
N ARG A 601 27.88 -10.34 15.47
CA ARG A 601 28.05 -8.94 15.93
C ARG A 601 27.44 -8.69 17.31
N HIS A 602 26.79 -9.68 17.93
CA HIS A 602 26.10 -9.50 19.20
C HIS A 602 27.04 -9.68 20.39
N PRO A 603 27.40 -8.62 21.14
CA PRO A 603 28.44 -8.67 22.18
C PRO A 603 28.08 -9.61 23.35
N GLU A 604 26.79 -9.72 23.69
CA GLU A 604 26.31 -10.59 24.78
C GLU A 604 26.58 -12.08 24.51
N PHE A 605 26.63 -12.51 23.25
CA PHE A 605 26.91 -13.89 22.90
C PHE A 605 28.35 -14.28 23.27
N PHE A 606 29.29 -13.40 23.01
CA PHE A 606 30.70 -13.59 23.39
C PHE A 606 30.91 -13.53 24.90
N ALA A 607 30.17 -12.68 25.61
CA ALA A 607 30.18 -12.65 27.05
C ALA A 607 29.75 -13.99 27.67
N LEU A 608 28.65 -14.54 27.20
CA LEU A 608 28.14 -15.85 27.65
C LEU A 608 29.10 -16.98 27.24
N GLN A 609 29.71 -16.94 26.07
CA GLN A 609 30.72 -17.92 25.65
C GLN A 609 31.89 -17.96 26.65
N LYS A 610 32.43 -16.79 27.01
CA LYS A 610 33.50 -16.68 27.99
C LYS A 610 33.09 -17.20 29.37
N GLU A 611 31.85 -16.94 29.81
CA GLU A 611 31.32 -17.47 31.07
C GLU A 611 31.25 -19.00 31.04
N ILE A 612 30.78 -19.61 29.94
CA ILE A 612 30.71 -21.06 29.76
C ILE A 612 32.10 -21.70 29.76
N GLU A 613 33.09 -21.04 29.15
CA GLU A 613 34.50 -21.55 29.09
C GLU A 613 35.17 -21.50 30.44
N THR A 614 34.88 -20.51 31.27
CA THR A 614 35.47 -20.36 32.62
C THR A 614 34.78 -21.20 33.70
N THR A 615 33.57 -21.75 33.43
CA THR A 615 32.81 -22.56 34.38
C THR A 615 33.42 -23.97 34.45
N LYS A 616 33.89 -24.39 35.63
CA LYS A 616 34.39 -25.74 35.88
C LYS A 616 33.22 -26.75 36.03
N PRO A 617 33.41 -28.04 35.57
CA PRO A 617 32.35 -29.03 35.59
C PRO A 617 31.78 -29.40 36.97
N ASP A 618 32.51 -29.15 38.06
CA ASP A 618 32.19 -29.59 39.44
C ASP A 618 31.67 -28.52 40.37
N GLN A 619 31.26 -27.34 39.90
CA GLN A 619 30.94 -26.22 40.79
C GLN A 619 29.44 -25.85 40.92
N ARG A 620 28.50 -26.71 40.43
CA ARG A 620 27.07 -26.49 40.63
C ARG A 620 26.31 -27.78 40.87
#